data_5f622baa41e428ed233741f8b585da74
#
_entry.id   5f622baa41e428ed233741f8b585da74
#
_cell.length_a   1.000
_cell.length_b   1.000
_cell.length_c   1.000
_cell.angle_alpha   90.00
_cell.angle_beta   90.00
_cell.angle_gamma   90.00
#
_symmetry.space_group_name_H-M   'P 1'
#
loop_
_entity.id
_entity.type
_entity.pdbx_description
1 polymer ?
#
loop_
_entity_poly.entity_id
_entity_poly.type
_entity_poly.pdbx_seq_one_letter_code
_entity_poly.pdbx_strand_id
1 'polypeptide(L)'
;MSKNLVVLLTAINTEYNAVRRRISDPAPYLHKHGTRFETGIVRHSSCRVALGLTNVGNESAAVIVERAISEFDPAAVIFVGVAGALWDNARLGDVVFAKHIYNYQGGTSEDAGLMARPRSWEVSHPIFQLGSELVRRGEWADPLPPGEDSPQVHIAPIAAGSVVLNSLTSAHAQWLRTHFNDALAVEMEGAGVAQAAHLSGSQVAVVRGISDRADGTKGSTNDRDWQPRAAENAAAFATHLAVNIINDREKITMANDDSTRPTYHTQVNPTIHNSTVGNITGFVNNGSSFGSASPSAASAVDLVAELDKFSRLLEEHHAAGDLDYATLTGAQLQLATARKSAQEGTSESKHTVATALGRLQGLVADVADLATKIAPLIMMAGGLS
;
A
#
# COMPACT_ATOMS: atom_id res chain seq x y z
N MET A 1 -5.59 19.97 2.97
CA MET A 1 -5.59 20.29 1.53
C MET A 1 -6.03 19.04 0.77
N SER A 2 -6.80 19.18 -0.29
CA SER A 2 -7.26 18.03 -1.07
C SER A 2 -6.07 17.37 -1.78
N LYS A 3 -5.89 16.06 -1.62
CA LYS A 3 -4.86 15.26 -2.31
C LYS A 3 -5.24 15.05 -3.80
N ASN A 4 -5.20 16.11 -4.62
CA ASN A 4 -5.69 16.12 -6.01
C ASN A 4 -4.55 16.05 -7.03
N LEU A 5 -3.45 15.38 -6.68
CA LEU A 5 -2.28 15.22 -7.54
C LEU A 5 -1.73 13.80 -7.37
N VAL A 6 -1.25 13.21 -8.44
CA VAL A 6 -0.48 11.95 -8.43
C VAL A 6 0.99 12.26 -8.76
N VAL A 7 1.91 11.71 -7.99
CA VAL A 7 3.34 11.75 -8.29
C VAL A 7 3.68 10.58 -9.22
N LEU A 8 4.32 10.87 -10.34
CA LEU A 8 4.88 9.89 -11.27
C LEU A 8 6.40 9.96 -11.18
N LEU A 9 7.06 8.84 -10.86
CA LEU A 9 8.52 8.79 -10.75
C LEU A 9 9.08 7.75 -11.72
N THR A 10 10.28 8.03 -12.24
CA THR A 10 11.00 7.17 -13.18
C THR A 10 12.47 7.14 -12.82
N ALA A 11 13.21 6.11 -13.25
CA ALA A 11 14.63 5.95 -12.94
C ALA A 11 15.56 6.49 -14.02
N ILE A 12 15.17 6.38 -15.30
CA ILE A 12 16.00 6.74 -16.44
C ILE A 12 15.28 7.68 -17.42
N ASN A 13 16.04 8.38 -18.25
CA ASN A 13 15.51 9.37 -19.19
C ASN A 13 14.51 8.79 -20.21
N THR A 14 14.69 7.54 -20.66
CA THR A 14 13.77 6.89 -21.60
C THR A 14 12.37 6.78 -20.98
N GLU A 15 12.28 6.35 -19.74
CA GLU A 15 11.04 6.25 -18.98
C GLU A 15 10.44 7.63 -18.70
N TYR A 16 11.28 8.57 -18.26
CA TYR A 16 10.87 9.96 -18.03
C TYR A 16 10.21 10.57 -19.26
N ASN A 17 10.84 10.42 -20.43
CA ASN A 17 10.33 10.95 -21.67
C ASN A 17 9.02 10.26 -22.11
N ALA A 18 8.86 8.96 -21.83
CA ALA A 18 7.62 8.24 -22.11
C ALA A 18 6.45 8.80 -21.30
N VAL A 19 6.65 9.05 -20.01
CA VAL A 19 5.63 9.68 -19.14
C VAL A 19 5.40 11.14 -19.56
N ARG A 20 6.48 11.90 -19.80
CA ARG A 20 6.40 13.32 -20.14
C ARG A 20 5.58 13.60 -21.40
N ARG A 21 5.67 12.74 -22.41
CA ARG A 21 4.85 12.86 -23.63
C ARG A 21 3.34 12.79 -23.38
N ARG A 22 2.93 12.23 -22.26
CA ARG A 22 1.52 12.10 -21.82
C ARG A 22 1.02 13.24 -20.94
N ILE A 23 1.91 14.21 -20.65
CA ILE A 23 1.59 15.40 -19.84
C ILE A 23 1.42 16.60 -20.75
N SER A 24 0.38 17.38 -20.54
CA SER A 24 0.20 18.73 -21.11
C SER A 24 0.67 19.79 -20.12
N ASP A 25 1.08 20.93 -20.65
CA ASP A 25 1.50 22.13 -19.92
C ASP A 25 2.55 21.85 -18.83
N PRO A 26 3.65 21.13 -19.16
CA PRO A 26 4.67 20.81 -18.17
C PRO A 26 5.39 22.07 -17.71
N ALA A 27 5.35 22.32 -16.41
CA ALA A 27 6.02 23.44 -15.76
C ALA A 27 7.10 22.95 -14.79
N PRO A 28 8.32 23.52 -14.82
CA PRO A 28 9.39 23.13 -13.92
C PRO A 28 9.04 23.49 -12.47
N TYR A 29 9.35 22.59 -11.56
CA TYR A 29 9.21 22.78 -10.12
C TYR A 29 10.52 22.43 -9.43
N LEU A 30 11.03 23.35 -8.60
CA LEU A 30 12.28 23.17 -7.86
C LEU A 30 11.99 22.96 -6.36
N HIS A 31 12.26 21.77 -5.88
CA HIS A 31 12.22 21.45 -4.46
C HIS A 31 13.38 22.15 -3.71
N LYS A 32 13.16 22.54 -2.45
CA LYS A 32 14.14 23.25 -1.60
C LYS A 32 15.52 22.58 -1.49
N HIS A 33 15.61 21.29 -1.66
CA HIS A 33 16.87 20.53 -1.68
C HIS A 33 17.39 20.23 -3.10
N GLY A 34 16.99 21.00 -4.09
CA GLY A 34 17.51 20.96 -5.45
C GLY A 34 16.93 19.87 -6.36
N THR A 35 16.00 19.02 -5.86
CA THR A 35 15.30 18.06 -6.73
C THR A 35 14.40 18.81 -7.70
N ARG A 36 14.47 18.43 -8.97
CA ARG A 36 13.63 19.02 -10.03
C ARG A 36 12.50 18.07 -10.37
N PHE A 37 11.29 18.62 -10.39
CA PHE A 37 10.08 17.98 -10.90
C PHE A 37 9.53 18.78 -12.07
N GLU A 38 8.67 18.16 -12.87
CA GLU A 38 7.78 18.85 -13.80
C GLU A 38 6.35 18.60 -13.34
N THR A 39 5.59 19.68 -13.10
CA THR A 39 4.16 19.58 -12.80
C THR A 39 3.36 19.81 -14.08
N GLY A 40 2.21 19.16 -14.22
CA GLY A 40 1.34 19.31 -15.37
C GLY A 40 0.03 18.54 -15.20
N ILE A 41 -0.64 18.29 -16.31
CA ILE A 41 -1.93 17.59 -16.34
C ILE A 41 -1.79 16.40 -17.31
N VAL A 42 -2.28 15.23 -16.94
CA VAL A 42 -2.35 14.11 -17.88
C VAL A 42 -3.26 14.48 -19.05
N ARG A 43 -2.77 14.29 -20.27
CA ARG A 43 -3.50 14.67 -21.50
C ARG A 43 -4.91 14.10 -21.50
N HIS A 44 -5.85 14.89 -21.99
CA HIS A 44 -7.29 14.56 -22.08
C HIS A 44 -7.95 14.22 -20.73
N SER A 45 -7.43 14.77 -19.63
CA SER A 45 -8.00 14.60 -18.29
C SER A 45 -7.85 15.86 -17.43
N SER A 46 -8.41 15.84 -16.22
CA SER A 46 -8.20 16.84 -15.17
C SER A 46 -7.12 16.43 -14.17
N CYS A 47 -6.50 15.24 -14.35
CA CYS A 47 -5.55 14.68 -13.40
C CYS A 47 -4.24 15.48 -13.38
N ARG A 48 -3.99 16.18 -12.29
CA ARG A 48 -2.72 16.87 -12.04
C ARG A 48 -1.64 15.87 -11.64
N VAL A 49 -0.44 16.06 -12.15
CA VAL A 49 0.70 15.20 -11.85
C VAL A 49 1.96 16.01 -11.53
N ALA A 50 2.87 15.39 -10.78
CA ALA A 50 4.25 15.83 -10.64
C ALA A 50 5.16 14.68 -11.10
N LEU A 51 5.95 14.92 -12.14
CA LEU A 51 6.89 13.97 -12.72
C LEU A 51 8.30 14.22 -12.18
N GLY A 52 8.97 13.19 -11.71
CA GLY A 52 10.34 13.26 -11.20
C GLY A 52 11.24 12.13 -11.69
N LEU A 53 12.54 12.39 -11.72
CA LEU A 53 13.59 11.41 -12.02
C LEU A 53 14.31 11.04 -10.74
N THR A 54 14.36 9.73 -10.40
CA THR A 54 15.00 9.24 -9.18
C THR A 54 16.48 8.92 -9.34
N ASN A 55 16.92 8.68 -10.57
CA ASN A 55 18.11 7.91 -10.91
C ASN A 55 18.00 6.43 -10.46
N VAL A 56 18.96 5.62 -10.91
CA VAL A 56 18.99 4.18 -10.66
C VAL A 56 19.34 3.88 -9.20
N GLY A 57 18.64 2.92 -8.60
CA GLY A 57 18.92 2.37 -7.29
C GLY A 57 17.88 2.71 -6.20
N ASN A 58 17.67 1.73 -5.31
CA ASN A 58 16.65 1.80 -4.26
C ASN A 58 16.84 2.99 -3.30
N GLU A 59 18.08 3.32 -2.94
CA GLU A 59 18.40 4.39 -1.99
C GLU A 59 18.05 5.77 -2.58
N SER A 60 18.46 6.01 -3.83
CA SER A 60 18.13 7.25 -4.56
C SER A 60 16.63 7.40 -4.72
N ALA A 61 15.95 6.34 -5.14
CA ALA A 61 14.52 6.31 -5.33
C ALA A 61 13.77 6.64 -4.02
N ALA A 62 14.16 6.04 -2.89
CA ALA A 62 13.56 6.30 -1.60
C ALA A 62 13.62 7.78 -1.18
N VAL A 63 14.78 8.44 -1.37
CA VAL A 63 14.95 9.87 -1.04
C VAL A 63 14.05 10.75 -1.90
N ILE A 64 13.95 10.47 -3.20
CA ILE A 64 13.13 11.29 -4.10
C ILE A 64 11.63 11.07 -3.85
N VAL A 65 11.22 9.85 -3.52
CA VAL A 65 9.85 9.54 -3.08
C VAL A 65 9.48 10.35 -1.85
N GLU A 66 10.33 10.35 -0.82
CA GLU A 66 10.09 11.10 0.42
C GLU A 66 9.95 12.60 0.14
N ARG A 67 10.84 13.18 -0.68
CA ARG A 67 10.74 14.58 -1.09
C ARG A 67 9.44 14.88 -1.83
N ALA A 68 9.04 14.01 -2.75
CA ALA A 68 7.81 14.18 -3.51
C ALA A 68 6.56 14.09 -2.63
N ILE A 69 6.53 13.15 -1.68
CA ILE A 69 5.41 13.01 -0.73
C ILE A 69 5.31 14.22 0.18
N SER A 70 6.44 14.66 0.77
CA SER A 70 6.49 15.81 1.67
C SER A 70 6.09 17.11 0.98
N GLU A 71 6.44 17.27 -0.31
CA GLU A 71 6.20 18.50 -1.07
C GLU A 71 4.79 18.57 -1.61
N PHE A 72 4.27 17.49 -2.20
CA PHE A 72 3.03 17.50 -2.96
C PHE A 72 1.82 16.91 -2.22
N ASP A 73 2.01 16.24 -1.08
CA ASP A 73 0.95 15.46 -0.38
C ASP A 73 0.03 14.72 -1.37
N PRO A 74 0.59 13.79 -2.19
CA PRO A 74 -0.12 13.25 -3.34
C PRO A 74 -1.21 12.26 -2.93
N ALA A 75 -2.18 12.03 -3.83
CA ALA A 75 -3.15 10.95 -3.70
C ALA A 75 -2.48 9.58 -3.75
N ALA A 76 -1.45 9.45 -4.59
CA ALA A 76 -0.62 8.27 -4.72
C ALA A 76 0.73 8.61 -5.37
N VAL A 77 1.72 7.74 -5.17
CA VAL A 77 2.97 7.72 -5.92
C VAL A 77 2.93 6.53 -6.86
N ILE A 78 3.13 6.74 -8.15
CA ILE A 78 3.26 5.66 -9.14
C ILE A 78 4.69 5.68 -9.67
N PHE A 79 5.40 4.56 -9.49
CA PHE A 79 6.74 4.39 -10.02
C PHE A 79 6.67 3.65 -11.34
N VAL A 80 7.12 4.31 -12.40
CA VAL A 80 6.94 3.89 -13.79
C VAL A 80 8.30 3.62 -14.41
N GLY A 81 8.46 2.47 -15.03
CA GLY A 81 9.73 2.15 -15.66
C GLY A 81 9.73 0.84 -16.43
N VAL A 82 10.92 0.32 -16.65
CA VAL A 82 11.14 -0.96 -17.33
C VAL A 82 11.70 -2.01 -16.37
N ALA A 83 11.59 -3.28 -16.74
CA ALA A 83 12.12 -4.41 -15.98
C ALA A 83 12.50 -5.56 -16.91
N GLY A 84 13.38 -6.44 -16.41
CA GLY A 84 13.67 -7.72 -17.04
C GLY A 84 12.65 -8.78 -16.65
N ALA A 85 12.18 -9.59 -17.60
CA ALA A 85 11.32 -10.74 -17.32
C ALA A 85 12.13 -11.86 -16.64
N LEU A 86 11.58 -12.46 -15.61
CA LEU A 86 12.15 -13.65 -14.96
C LEU A 86 11.71 -14.95 -15.63
N TRP A 87 10.57 -14.92 -16.34
CA TRP A 87 9.94 -16.09 -16.97
C TRP A 87 9.44 -15.78 -18.39
N ASP A 88 9.30 -16.81 -19.20
CA ASP A 88 8.91 -16.68 -20.62
C ASP A 88 7.44 -16.33 -20.84
N ASN A 89 6.60 -16.40 -19.82
CA ASN A 89 5.19 -16.05 -19.89
C ASN A 89 4.91 -14.54 -19.92
N ALA A 90 5.92 -13.68 -19.73
CA ALA A 90 5.84 -12.25 -19.99
C ALA A 90 6.62 -11.91 -21.28
N ARG A 91 5.94 -11.34 -22.27
CA ARG A 91 6.53 -10.96 -23.55
C ARG A 91 7.21 -9.60 -23.44
N LEU A 92 8.19 -9.34 -24.33
CA LEU A 92 8.76 -8.01 -24.48
C LEU A 92 7.63 -7.02 -24.86
N GLY A 93 7.59 -5.88 -24.18
CA GLY A 93 6.53 -4.88 -24.34
C GLY A 93 5.31 -5.10 -23.43
N ASP A 94 5.12 -6.27 -22.82
CA ASP A 94 4.08 -6.46 -21.82
C ASP A 94 4.33 -5.57 -20.59
N VAL A 95 3.28 -5.31 -19.82
CA VAL A 95 3.34 -4.49 -18.60
C VAL A 95 3.12 -5.37 -17.37
N VAL A 96 3.90 -5.15 -16.32
CA VAL A 96 3.66 -5.74 -15.01
C VAL A 96 3.17 -4.64 -14.07
N PHE A 97 1.93 -4.78 -13.59
CA PHE A 97 1.41 -4.02 -12.47
C PHE A 97 1.69 -4.79 -11.19
N ALA A 98 2.56 -4.24 -10.34
CA ALA A 98 3.05 -4.95 -9.16
C ALA A 98 1.93 -5.17 -8.14
N LYS A 99 1.59 -6.43 -7.90
CA LYS A 99 0.75 -6.86 -6.77
C LYS A 99 1.54 -6.82 -5.45
N HIS A 100 2.80 -7.28 -5.49
CA HIS A 100 3.78 -7.22 -4.40
C HIS A 100 5.12 -6.73 -4.93
N ILE A 101 5.89 -6.06 -4.09
CA ILE A 101 7.27 -5.67 -4.35
C ILE A 101 8.14 -6.39 -3.32
N TYR A 102 9.01 -7.29 -3.78
CA TYR A 102 9.96 -8.00 -2.93
C TYR A 102 11.29 -7.27 -2.91
N ASN A 103 11.76 -6.84 -1.74
CA ASN A 103 13.19 -6.59 -1.57
C ASN A 103 13.89 -7.94 -1.35
N TYR A 104 14.45 -8.50 -2.41
CA TYR A 104 15.04 -9.83 -2.39
C TYR A 104 16.44 -9.90 -1.76
N GLN A 105 17.09 -8.78 -1.50
CA GLN A 105 18.48 -8.74 -1.00
C GLN A 105 18.61 -8.97 0.51
N GLY A 106 17.50 -9.04 1.25
CA GLY A 106 17.54 -9.42 2.67
C GLY A 106 17.80 -10.90 2.87
N GLY A 107 18.76 -11.26 3.70
CA GLY A 107 19.07 -12.66 3.95
C GLY A 107 19.97 -12.89 5.17
N THR A 108 20.08 -14.17 5.55
CA THR A 108 21.04 -14.67 6.52
C THR A 108 22.11 -15.48 5.78
N SER A 109 23.39 -15.17 6.00
CA SER A 109 24.50 -15.96 5.46
C SER A 109 24.73 -17.16 6.39
N GLU A 110 24.52 -18.37 5.89
CA GLU A 110 24.70 -19.61 6.60
C GLU A 110 25.67 -20.52 5.85
N ASP A 111 26.16 -21.60 6.48
CA ASP A 111 27.11 -22.53 5.84
C ASP A 111 26.55 -23.18 4.58
N ALA A 112 25.22 -23.37 4.52
CA ALA A 112 24.51 -23.91 3.35
C ALA A 112 24.27 -22.85 2.26
N GLY A 113 24.62 -21.58 2.49
CA GLY A 113 24.42 -20.47 1.56
C GLY A 113 23.54 -19.33 2.12
N LEU A 114 23.09 -18.46 1.23
CA LEU A 114 22.26 -17.33 1.56
C LEU A 114 20.78 -17.76 1.71
N MET A 115 20.25 -17.68 2.92
CA MET A 115 18.84 -17.92 3.24
C MET A 115 18.05 -16.62 3.09
N ALA A 116 17.01 -16.63 2.25
CA ALA A 116 16.20 -15.44 1.98
C ALA A 116 15.44 -14.95 3.23
N ARG A 117 15.48 -13.63 3.46
CA ARG A 117 14.68 -12.91 4.47
C ARG A 117 14.08 -11.68 3.78
N PRO A 118 13.14 -11.88 2.84
CA PRO A 118 12.61 -10.79 2.06
C PRO A 118 11.78 -9.83 2.93
N ARG A 119 11.83 -8.54 2.57
CA ARG A 119 10.76 -7.61 2.91
C ARG A 119 9.82 -7.53 1.71
N SER A 120 8.52 -7.41 1.96
CA SER A 120 7.55 -7.23 0.89
C SER A 120 6.54 -6.14 1.23
N TRP A 121 6.05 -5.47 0.21
CA TRP A 121 5.00 -4.48 0.31
C TRP A 121 3.92 -4.81 -0.71
N GLU A 122 2.68 -4.86 -0.25
CA GLU A 122 1.51 -4.97 -1.12
C GLU A 122 1.10 -3.60 -1.64
N VAL A 123 0.59 -3.57 -2.87
CA VAL A 123 -0.15 -2.42 -3.35
C VAL A 123 -1.44 -2.27 -2.52
N SER A 124 -1.81 -1.04 -2.17
CA SER A 124 -3.02 -0.80 -1.38
C SER A 124 -4.28 -1.32 -2.11
N HIS A 125 -5.24 -1.85 -1.34
CA HIS A 125 -6.47 -2.42 -1.89
C HIS A 125 -7.20 -1.49 -2.88
N PRO A 126 -7.39 -0.18 -2.61
CA PRO A 126 -8.04 0.71 -3.58
C PRO A 126 -7.30 0.79 -4.91
N ILE A 127 -5.96 0.96 -4.89
CA ILE A 127 -5.16 1.01 -6.12
C ILE A 127 -5.18 -0.33 -6.85
N PHE A 128 -5.14 -1.46 -6.11
CA PHE A 128 -5.24 -2.78 -6.68
C PHE A 128 -6.56 -2.99 -7.43
N GLN A 129 -7.68 -2.55 -6.85
CA GLN A 129 -9.00 -2.64 -7.49
C GLN A 129 -9.06 -1.80 -8.77
N LEU A 130 -8.59 -0.55 -8.74
CA LEU A 130 -8.53 0.33 -9.91
C LEU A 130 -7.63 -0.23 -11.02
N GLY A 131 -6.44 -0.70 -10.67
CA GLY A 131 -5.54 -1.33 -11.63
C GLY A 131 -6.12 -2.60 -12.24
N SER A 132 -6.77 -3.45 -11.43
CA SER A 132 -7.45 -4.66 -11.90
C SER A 132 -8.63 -4.36 -12.80
N GLU A 133 -9.38 -3.29 -12.53
CA GLU A 133 -10.46 -2.82 -13.41
C GLU A 133 -9.92 -2.32 -14.74
N LEU A 134 -8.85 -1.53 -14.71
CA LEU A 134 -8.19 -1.01 -15.90
C LEU A 134 -7.68 -2.15 -16.81
N VAL A 135 -7.11 -3.21 -16.20
CA VAL A 135 -6.68 -4.42 -16.93
C VAL A 135 -7.87 -5.11 -17.60
N ARG A 136 -8.99 -5.29 -16.88
CA ARG A 136 -10.19 -5.95 -17.43
C ARG A 136 -10.84 -5.16 -18.57
N ARG A 137 -10.81 -3.82 -18.50
CA ARG A 137 -11.36 -2.96 -19.56
C ARG A 137 -10.50 -2.94 -20.81
N GLY A 138 -9.18 -3.09 -20.67
CA GLY A 138 -8.24 -3.04 -21.78
C GLY A 138 -8.08 -1.67 -22.45
N GLU A 139 -8.67 -0.61 -21.89
CA GLU A 139 -8.74 0.75 -22.46
C GLU A 139 -7.53 1.62 -22.10
N TRP A 140 -6.39 1.01 -21.84
CA TRP A 140 -5.17 1.71 -21.38
C TRP A 140 -4.08 1.77 -22.44
N ALA A 141 -4.10 0.85 -23.40
CA ALA A 141 -3.08 0.78 -24.45
C ALA A 141 -3.35 1.78 -25.56
N ASP A 142 -2.28 2.40 -26.05
CA ASP A 142 -2.39 3.21 -27.26
C ASP A 142 -2.75 2.33 -28.49
N PRO A 143 -3.45 2.90 -29.47
CA PRO A 143 -3.69 2.20 -30.74
C PRO A 143 -2.38 1.77 -31.37
N LEU A 144 -2.28 0.49 -31.74
CA LEU A 144 -1.12 -0.08 -32.39
C LEU A 144 -1.29 -0.08 -33.91
N PRO A 145 -0.18 -0.08 -34.65
CA PRO A 145 -0.20 -0.35 -36.09
C PRO A 145 -0.88 -1.69 -36.39
N PRO A 146 -1.57 -1.81 -37.54
CA PRO A 146 -2.17 -3.08 -37.95
C PRO A 146 -1.13 -4.21 -38.02
N GLY A 147 -1.44 -5.34 -37.39
CA GLY A 147 -0.58 -6.54 -37.37
C GLY A 147 0.37 -6.62 -36.17
N GLU A 148 0.38 -5.65 -35.27
CA GLU A 148 1.09 -5.74 -34.00
C GLU A 148 0.17 -6.27 -32.89
N ASP A 149 0.69 -7.21 -32.10
CA ASP A 149 -0.01 -7.73 -30.91
C ASP A 149 -0.08 -6.66 -29.80
N SER A 150 -1.25 -6.50 -29.23
CA SER A 150 -1.43 -5.61 -28.07
C SER A 150 -0.63 -6.13 -26.88
N PRO A 151 0.06 -5.23 -26.15
CA PRO A 151 0.76 -5.60 -24.91
C PRO A 151 -0.26 -6.05 -23.88
N GLN A 152 0.10 -7.06 -23.09
CA GLN A 152 -0.72 -7.55 -21.97
C GLN A 152 -0.27 -6.90 -20.66
N VAL A 153 -1.21 -6.78 -19.71
CA VAL A 153 -0.87 -6.40 -18.35
C VAL A 153 -0.97 -7.62 -17.45
N HIS A 154 0.14 -7.93 -16.80
CA HIS A 154 0.24 -8.99 -15.80
C HIS A 154 0.15 -8.36 -14.40
N ILE A 155 -0.76 -8.86 -13.57
CA ILE A 155 -0.81 -8.50 -12.15
C ILE A 155 -0.01 -9.55 -11.39
N ALA A 156 1.25 -9.23 -11.07
CA ALA A 156 2.21 -10.19 -10.51
C ALA A 156 3.20 -9.52 -9.55
N PRO A 157 3.90 -10.27 -8.69
CA PRO A 157 4.99 -9.72 -7.89
C PRO A 157 6.17 -9.29 -8.76
N ILE A 158 6.90 -8.28 -8.28
CA ILE A 158 8.16 -7.79 -8.84
C ILE A 158 9.26 -7.95 -7.81
N ALA A 159 10.41 -8.50 -8.21
CA ALA A 159 11.61 -8.57 -7.40
C ALA A 159 12.47 -7.32 -7.60
N ALA A 160 12.75 -6.59 -6.52
CA ALA A 160 13.55 -5.37 -6.52
C ALA A 160 14.84 -5.57 -5.74
N GLY A 161 15.97 -5.18 -6.32
CA GLY A 161 17.29 -5.26 -5.69
C GLY A 161 18.33 -4.42 -6.41
N SER A 162 19.54 -4.32 -5.88
CA SER A 162 20.58 -3.44 -6.41
C SER A 162 21.52 -4.13 -7.42
N VAL A 163 21.13 -5.28 -7.95
CA VAL A 163 21.94 -6.04 -8.93
C VAL A 163 21.21 -6.09 -10.27
N VAL A 164 21.88 -5.64 -11.32
CA VAL A 164 21.42 -5.84 -12.71
C VAL A 164 21.48 -7.32 -13.04
N LEU A 165 20.31 -7.97 -13.14
CA LEU A 165 20.25 -9.36 -13.57
C LEU A 165 20.43 -9.41 -15.08
N ASN A 166 21.50 -10.06 -15.54
CA ASN A 166 21.81 -10.26 -16.96
C ASN A 166 22.38 -11.66 -17.19
N SER A 167 21.69 -12.67 -16.70
CA SER A 167 22.09 -14.08 -16.85
C SER A 167 20.93 -15.00 -16.44
N LEU A 168 20.74 -16.08 -17.16
CA LEU A 168 19.84 -17.18 -16.78
C LEU A 168 20.49 -18.17 -15.81
N THR A 169 21.81 -18.32 -15.87
CA THR A 169 22.55 -19.42 -15.25
C THR A 169 23.46 -19.01 -14.10
N SER A 170 23.62 -17.71 -13.83
CA SER A 170 24.41 -17.27 -12.68
C SER A 170 23.82 -17.79 -11.36
N ALA A 171 24.64 -18.00 -10.34
CA ALA A 171 24.19 -18.42 -9.03
C ALA A 171 23.12 -17.45 -8.46
N HIS A 172 23.29 -16.15 -8.71
CA HIS A 172 22.31 -15.14 -8.32
C HIS A 172 20.98 -15.30 -9.05
N ALA A 173 20.99 -15.55 -10.35
CA ALA A 173 19.79 -15.76 -11.15
C ALA A 173 19.02 -17.03 -10.71
N GLN A 174 19.73 -18.11 -10.45
CA GLN A 174 19.14 -19.34 -9.96
C GLN A 174 18.56 -19.17 -8.55
N TRP A 175 19.31 -18.51 -7.66
CA TRP A 175 18.86 -18.23 -6.31
C TRP A 175 17.57 -17.37 -6.32
N LEU A 176 17.55 -16.30 -7.12
CA LEU A 176 16.38 -15.43 -7.25
C LEU A 176 15.15 -16.20 -7.74
N ARG A 177 15.28 -16.97 -8.82
CA ARG A 177 14.18 -17.78 -9.36
C ARG A 177 13.70 -18.89 -8.41
N THR A 178 14.59 -19.42 -7.57
CA THR A 178 14.22 -20.43 -6.59
C THR A 178 13.44 -19.87 -5.42
N HIS A 179 13.86 -18.71 -4.88
CA HIS A 179 13.29 -18.17 -3.66
C HIS A 179 12.12 -17.19 -3.93
N PHE A 180 12.05 -16.62 -5.13
CA PHE A 180 11.02 -15.66 -5.57
C PHE A 180 10.39 -16.15 -6.87
N ASN A 181 9.98 -17.41 -6.89
CA ASN A 181 9.50 -18.10 -8.08
C ASN A 181 8.17 -17.57 -8.64
N ASP A 182 7.42 -16.80 -7.86
CA ASP A 182 6.20 -16.12 -8.26
C ASP A 182 6.44 -14.70 -8.78
N ALA A 183 7.66 -14.14 -8.61
CA ALA A 183 8.01 -12.85 -9.18
C ALA A 183 8.13 -12.96 -10.72
N LEU A 184 7.40 -12.11 -11.44
CA LEU A 184 7.39 -12.12 -12.91
C LEU A 184 8.50 -11.28 -13.51
N ALA A 185 8.90 -10.21 -12.81
CA ALA A 185 9.90 -9.26 -13.29
C ALA A 185 10.92 -8.91 -12.21
N VAL A 186 12.08 -8.42 -12.64
CA VAL A 186 13.16 -7.93 -11.78
C VAL A 186 13.57 -6.51 -12.18
N GLU A 187 13.78 -5.65 -11.19
CA GLU A 187 14.18 -4.25 -11.36
C GLU A 187 14.99 -3.75 -10.15
N MET A 188 15.33 -2.45 -10.07
CA MET A 188 16.36 -1.97 -9.16
C MET A 188 15.91 -0.85 -8.18
N GLU A 189 14.67 -0.40 -8.19
CA GLU A 189 14.21 0.79 -7.45
C GLU A 189 12.94 0.57 -6.61
N GLY A 190 12.08 -0.34 -7.02
CA GLY A 190 10.74 -0.52 -6.45
C GLY A 190 10.72 -0.79 -4.96
N ALA A 191 11.74 -1.46 -4.41
CA ALA A 191 11.85 -1.69 -2.98
C ALA A 191 12.07 -0.38 -2.20
N GLY A 192 12.93 0.51 -2.71
CA GLY A 192 13.16 1.83 -2.12
C GLY A 192 11.92 2.71 -2.18
N VAL A 193 11.23 2.70 -3.32
CA VAL A 193 9.96 3.42 -3.50
C VAL A 193 8.90 2.92 -2.52
N ALA A 194 8.69 1.61 -2.45
CA ALA A 194 7.69 1.01 -1.58
C ALA A 194 8.00 1.24 -0.09
N GLN A 195 9.27 1.13 0.30
CA GLN A 195 9.72 1.41 1.67
C GLN A 195 9.43 2.86 2.08
N ALA A 196 9.79 3.84 1.24
CA ALA A 196 9.59 5.26 1.54
C ALA A 196 8.10 5.60 1.62
N ALA A 197 7.28 5.12 0.65
CA ALA A 197 5.84 5.33 0.66
C ALA A 197 5.17 4.69 1.89
N HIS A 198 5.59 3.48 2.27
CA HIS A 198 5.08 2.78 3.46
C HIS A 198 5.36 3.59 4.75
N LEU A 199 6.60 4.06 4.92
CA LEU A 199 6.97 4.84 6.11
C LEU A 199 6.25 6.18 6.19
N SER A 200 5.96 6.80 5.03
CA SER A 200 5.24 8.07 4.95
C SER A 200 3.71 7.91 4.95
N GLY A 201 3.18 6.68 5.03
CA GLY A 201 1.74 6.40 4.98
C GLY A 201 1.08 6.76 3.65
N SER A 202 1.85 6.83 2.57
CA SER A 202 1.36 7.18 1.24
C SER A 202 1.02 5.93 0.43
N GLN A 203 0.03 6.03 -0.44
CA GLN A 203 -0.30 4.96 -1.37
C GLN A 203 0.75 4.88 -2.48
N VAL A 204 1.11 3.67 -2.88
CA VAL A 204 2.12 3.44 -3.91
C VAL A 204 1.65 2.38 -4.91
N ALA A 205 2.03 2.57 -6.18
CA ALA A 205 1.97 1.57 -7.23
C ALA A 205 3.33 1.50 -7.96
N VAL A 206 3.69 0.32 -8.44
CA VAL A 206 4.84 0.12 -9.32
C VAL A 206 4.35 -0.53 -10.61
N VAL A 207 4.72 0.09 -11.74
CA VAL A 207 4.34 -0.32 -13.09
C VAL A 207 5.60 -0.46 -13.93
N ARG A 208 5.81 -1.63 -14.51
CA ARG A 208 7.01 -1.95 -15.31
C ARG A 208 6.65 -2.51 -16.66
N GLY A 209 7.24 -1.95 -17.71
CA GLY A 209 7.24 -2.57 -19.04
C GLY A 209 8.38 -3.58 -19.14
N ILE A 210 8.12 -4.72 -19.76
CA ILE A 210 9.16 -5.73 -19.99
C ILE A 210 10.05 -5.32 -21.16
N SER A 211 11.29 -4.96 -20.85
CA SER A 211 12.28 -4.49 -21.84
C SER A 211 13.25 -5.56 -22.30
N ASP A 212 13.53 -6.52 -21.43
CA ASP A 212 14.50 -7.59 -21.66
C ASP A 212 14.12 -8.87 -20.91
N ARG A 213 14.84 -9.95 -21.15
CA ARG A 213 14.59 -11.26 -20.52
C ARG A 213 15.55 -11.60 -19.37
N ALA A 214 16.38 -10.65 -18.98
CA ALA A 214 17.43 -10.87 -17.98
C ALA A 214 18.32 -12.12 -18.29
N ASP A 215 18.59 -12.38 -19.56
CA ASP A 215 19.16 -13.64 -20.08
C ASP A 215 20.62 -13.53 -20.57
N GLY A 216 21.25 -12.39 -20.40
CA GLY A 216 22.60 -12.11 -20.91
C GLY A 216 22.64 -11.26 -22.16
N THR A 217 21.49 -10.94 -22.76
CA THR A 217 21.40 -10.15 -23.99
C THR A 217 21.21 -8.65 -23.75
N LYS A 218 21.26 -8.20 -22.48
CA LYS A 218 21.10 -6.78 -22.12
C LYS A 218 22.16 -5.91 -22.81
N GLY A 219 21.71 -4.83 -23.45
CA GLY A 219 22.55 -3.95 -24.26
C GLY A 219 22.71 -4.39 -25.73
N SER A 220 22.06 -5.48 -26.15
CA SER A 220 21.94 -5.88 -27.54
C SER A 220 21.11 -4.87 -28.35
N THR A 221 21.09 -5.03 -29.70
CA THR A 221 20.22 -4.23 -30.56
C THR A 221 18.75 -4.41 -30.19
N ASN A 222 18.37 -5.63 -29.88
CA ASN A 222 16.99 -5.98 -29.48
C ASN A 222 16.55 -5.26 -28.18
N ASP A 223 17.41 -5.18 -27.17
CA ASP A 223 17.14 -4.45 -25.93
C ASP A 223 16.95 -2.94 -26.17
N ARG A 224 17.78 -2.34 -27.07
CA ARG A 224 17.66 -0.93 -27.44
C ARG A 224 16.33 -0.60 -28.13
N ASP A 225 15.78 -1.54 -28.91
CA ASP A 225 14.51 -1.36 -29.60
C ASP A 225 13.32 -1.55 -28.67
N TRP A 226 13.39 -2.49 -27.72
CA TRP A 226 12.28 -2.80 -26.83
C TRP A 226 12.18 -1.90 -25.60
N GLN A 227 13.29 -1.37 -25.09
CA GLN A 227 13.26 -0.53 -23.89
C GLN A 227 12.37 0.72 -24.06
N PRO A 228 12.41 1.49 -25.17
CA PRO A 228 11.49 2.60 -25.41
C PRO A 228 10.02 2.15 -25.51
N ARG A 229 9.73 1.03 -26.17
CA ARG A 229 8.36 0.50 -26.31
C ARG A 229 7.80 0.05 -24.97
N ALA A 230 8.59 -0.67 -24.19
CA ALA A 230 8.23 -1.10 -22.85
C ALA A 230 7.95 0.10 -21.94
N ALA A 231 8.79 1.13 -21.99
CA ALA A 231 8.59 2.37 -21.23
C ALA A 231 7.29 3.10 -21.64
N GLU A 232 6.98 3.17 -22.95
CA GLU A 232 5.73 3.77 -23.45
C GLU A 232 4.49 3.01 -22.94
N ASN A 233 4.52 1.68 -22.98
CA ASN A 233 3.41 0.86 -22.53
C ASN A 233 3.20 1.00 -21.00
N ALA A 234 4.29 1.00 -20.23
CA ALA A 234 4.23 1.26 -18.80
C ALA A 234 3.68 2.67 -18.48
N ALA A 235 4.13 3.69 -19.24
CA ALA A 235 3.65 5.06 -19.07
C ALA A 235 2.16 5.19 -19.44
N ALA A 236 1.71 4.48 -20.48
CA ALA A 236 0.30 4.42 -20.85
C ALA A 236 -0.56 3.90 -19.68
N PHE A 237 -0.25 2.71 -19.19
CA PHE A 237 -0.99 2.12 -18.07
C PHE A 237 -0.94 3.01 -16.82
N ALA A 238 0.23 3.53 -16.46
CA ALA A 238 0.43 4.34 -15.26
C ALA A 238 -0.35 5.67 -15.30
N THR A 239 -0.40 6.34 -16.45
CA THR A 239 -1.17 7.60 -16.58
C THR A 239 -2.68 7.35 -16.55
N HIS A 240 -3.18 6.27 -17.13
CA HIS A 240 -4.59 5.88 -16.98
C HIS A 240 -4.93 5.52 -15.53
N LEU A 241 -4.04 4.81 -14.83
CA LEU A 241 -4.21 4.52 -13.42
C LEU A 241 -4.24 5.81 -12.58
N ALA A 242 -3.37 6.77 -12.86
CA ALA A 242 -3.36 8.08 -12.18
C ALA A 242 -4.68 8.83 -12.35
N VAL A 243 -5.22 8.86 -13.58
CA VAL A 243 -6.52 9.47 -13.87
C VAL A 243 -7.65 8.79 -13.08
N ASN A 244 -7.67 7.47 -13.04
CA ASN A 244 -8.70 6.73 -12.32
C ASN A 244 -8.61 6.94 -10.80
N ILE A 245 -7.41 7.04 -10.23
CA ILE A 245 -7.20 7.38 -8.81
C ILE A 245 -7.83 8.73 -8.46
N ILE A 246 -7.63 9.77 -9.30
CA ILE A 246 -8.19 11.10 -9.07
C ILE A 246 -9.70 11.09 -9.25
N ASN A 247 -10.21 10.49 -10.32
CA ASN A 247 -11.65 10.42 -10.61
C ASN A 247 -12.43 9.72 -9.49
N ASP A 248 -11.90 8.64 -8.93
CA ASP A 248 -12.56 7.92 -7.82
C ASP A 248 -12.58 8.75 -6.54
N ARG A 249 -11.50 9.47 -6.27
CA ARG A 249 -11.46 10.37 -5.10
C ARG A 249 -12.47 11.52 -5.23
N GLU A 250 -12.61 12.10 -6.42
CA GLU A 250 -13.59 13.14 -6.68
C GLU A 250 -15.02 12.64 -6.47
N LYS A 251 -15.33 11.43 -6.96
CA LYS A 251 -16.65 10.79 -6.72
C LYS A 251 -16.94 10.58 -5.24
N ILE A 252 -15.96 10.07 -4.47
CA ILE A 252 -16.11 9.85 -3.02
C ILE A 252 -16.32 11.18 -2.30
N THR A 253 -15.59 12.23 -2.70
CA THR A 253 -15.73 13.56 -2.09
C THR A 253 -17.11 14.15 -2.38
N MET A 254 -17.59 14.09 -3.61
CA MET A 254 -18.94 14.55 -3.99
C MET A 254 -20.04 13.76 -3.28
N ALA A 255 -19.90 12.44 -3.17
CA ALA A 255 -20.87 11.60 -2.47
C ALA A 255 -20.95 11.88 -0.95
N ASN A 256 -19.85 12.36 -0.35
CA ASN A 256 -19.81 12.74 1.06
C ASN A 256 -20.30 14.18 1.31
N ASP A 257 -20.25 15.05 0.30
CA ASP A 257 -20.70 16.45 0.38
C ASP A 257 -22.19 16.58 0.05
N ASP A 258 -22.80 15.55 -0.52
CA ASP A 258 -24.24 15.48 -0.76
C ASP A 258 -24.99 15.21 0.56
N SER A 259 -25.16 16.29 1.35
CA SER A 259 -25.95 16.32 2.60
C SER A 259 -27.45 16.06 2.38
N THR A 260 -27.87 15.72 1.16
CA THR A 260 -29.23 15.34 0.79
C THR A 260 -29.41 13.82 0.76
N ARG A 261 -28.70 13.03 1.59
CA ARG A 261 -29.13 11.65 1.80
C ARG A 261 -30.54 11.68 2.39
N PRO A 262 -31.55 11.12 1.72
CA PRO A 262 -32.86 10.97 2.33
C PRO A 262 -32.68 10.13 3.58
N THR A 263 -32.94 10.76 4.73
CA THR A 263 -33.07 10.04 5.99
C THR A 263 -34.31 9.16 5.81
N TYR A 264 -34.14 7.88 5.49
CA TYR A 264 -35.22 6.92 5.57
C TYR A 264 -35.59 6.78 7.04
N HIS A 265 -36.53 7.62 7.50
CA HIS A 265 -37.28 7.35 8.70
C HIS A 265 -38.18 6.15 8.40
N THR A 266 -37.71 4.95 8.69
CA THR A 266 -38.58 3.79 8.75
C THR A 266 -39.48 4.01 9.97
N GLN A 267 -40.64 4.63 9.77
CA GLN A 267 -41.74 4.54 10.73
C GLN A 267 -42.21 3.08 10.69
N VAL A 268 -41.64 2.29 11.59
CA VAL A 268 -42.20 0.97 11.90
C VAL A 268 -43.39 1.23 12.80
N ASN A 269 -44.60 1.21 12.21
CA ASN A 269 -45.85 1.11 12.97
C ASN A 269 -46.00 -0.38 13.36
N PRO A 270 -45.79 -0.80 14.61
CA PRO A 270 -46.06 -2.17 15.00
C PRO A 270 -47.55 -2.34 15.25
N THR A 271 -48.26 -2.91 14.29
CA THR A 271 -49.56 -3.50 14.57
C THR A 271 -49.32 -4.85 15.23
N ILE A 272 -49.44 -4.88 16.56
CA ILE A 272 -49.27 -6.12 17.33
C ILE A 272 -50.57 -6.93 17.20
N HIS A 273 -50.54 -8.00 16.41
CA HIS A 273 -51.44 -9.12 16.59
C HIS A 273 -50.78 -10.13 17.54
N ASN A 274 -51.52 -10.46 18.63
CA ASN A 274 -51.12 -11.45 19.64
C ASN A 274 -50.66 -12.76 19.02
N SER A 275 -49.38 -13.06 19.18
CA SER A 275 -48.81 -14.41 19.04
C SER A 275 -47.72 -14.60 20.08
N THR A 276 -47.93 -15.55 20.94
CA THR A 276 -47.00 -15.98 21.99
C THR A 276 -45.76 -16.64 21.30
N VAL A 277 -44.62 -16.01 21.33
CA VAL A 277 -43.33 -16.67 21.04
C VAL A 277 -42.28 -16.15 22.01
N GLY A 278 -41.49 -17.09 22.49
CA GLY A 278 -40.59 -16.96 23.62
C GLY A 278 -39.46 -15.94 23.49
N ASN A 279 -38.91 -15.64 24.63
CA ASN A 279 -37.81 -14.77 24.99
C ASN A 279 -36.82 -14.43 23.86
N ILE A 280 -36.90 -13.17 23.39
CA ILE A 280 -35.75 -12.48 22.81
C ILE A 280 -35.52 -11.25 23.68
N THR A 281 -34.42 -11.23 24.43
CA THR A 281 -33.97 -10.05 25.20
C THR A 281 -33.42 -9.01 24.20
N GLY A 282 -34.33 -8.12 23.74
CA GLY A 282 -33.94 -6.89 23.06
C GLY A 282 -34.03 -5.74 24.05
N PHE A 283 -32.99 -4.99 24.23
CA PHE A 283 -32.99 -3.78 25.08
C PHE A 283 -33.91 -2.71 24.47
N VAL A 284 -35.03 -2.46 25.11
CA VAL A 284 -35.87 -1.29 24.86
C VAL A 284 -35.44 -0.19 25.82
N ASN A 285 -34.96 0.91 25.26
CA ASN A 285 -34.64 2.10 26.01
C ASN A 285 -35.94 2.85 26.33
N ASN A 286 -36.51 2.62 27.51
CA ASN A 286 -37.63 3.40 28.03
C ASN A 286 -37.08 4.46 28.99
N GLY A 287 -37.26 5.73 28.61
CA GLY A 287 -36.92 6.86 29.44
C GLY A 287 -37.67 6.84 30.77
N SER A 288 -36.92 6.58 31.84
CA SER A 288 -37.30 6.91 33.21
C SER A 288 -36.07 7.47 33.89
N SER A 289 -36.18 8.70 34.33
CA SER A 289 -35.18 9.41 35.10
C SER A 289 -34.93 8.66 36.42
N PHE A 290 -33.78 8.00 36.51
CA PHE A 290 -33.14 7.68 37.75
C PHE A 290 -31.71 8.20 37.76
N GLY A 291 -31.30 8.71 38.89
CA GLY A 291 -30.13 9.49 39.17
C GLY A 291 -28.83 9.01 38.49
N SER A 292 -28.13 9.97 38.03
CA SER A 292 -26.79 9.89 37.46
C SER A 292 -25.83 9.14 38.40
N ALA A 293 -25.51 7.90 38.01
CA ALA A 293 -24.19 7.37 38.23
C ALA A 293 -23.51 7.39 36.87
N SER A 294 -22.74 8.41 36.57
CA SER A 294 -21.78 8.43 35.47
C SER A 294 -20.86 7.22 35.62
N PRO A 295 -20.61 6.43 34.59
CA PRO A 295 -19.47 5.51 34.63
C PRO A 295 -18.25 6.40 34.86
N SER A 296 -17.50 6.15 35.96
CA SER A 296 -16.28 6.88 36.28
C SER A 296 -15.38 6.75 35.03
N ALA A 297 -14.94 7.91 34.51
CA ALA A 297 -13.96 7.95 33.44
C ALA A 297 -12.78 7.07 33.88
N ALA A 298 -12.48 6.04 33.08
CA ALA A 298 -11.34 5.18 33.33
C ALA A 298 -10.08 6.06 33.33
N SER A 299 -9.34 6.02 34.45
CA SER A 299 -8.12 6.82 34.55
C SER A 299 -7.02 6.20 33.67
N ALA A 300 -6.08 7.02 33.22
CA ALA A 300 -4.90 6.52 32.47
C ALA A 300 -4.13 5.45 33.28
N VAL A 301 -4.19 5.53 34.63
CA VAL A 301 -3.59 4.57 35.55
C VAL A 301 -4.30 3.20 35.48
N ASP A 302 -5.62 3.17 35.35
CA ASP A 302 -6.40 1.94 35.28
C ASP A 302 -6.12 1.25 33.93
N LEU A 303 -6.03 2.00 32.81
CA LEU A 303 -5.69 1.46 31.52
C LEU A 303 -4.27 0.85 31.50
N VAL A 304 -3.28 1.52 32.09
CA VAL A 304 -1.90 1.00 32.17
C VAL A 304 -1.86 -0.32 32.96
N ALA A 305 -2.59 -0.42 34.07
CA ALA A 305 -2.67 -1.65 34.83
C ALA A 305 -3.29 -2.82 34.07
N GLU A 306 -4.31 -2.56 33.25
CA GLU A 306 -4.94 -3.58 32.38
C GLU A 306 -4.03 -3.97 31.22
N LEU A 307 -3.27 -3.03 30.62
CA LEU A 307 -2.24 -3.34 29.62
C LEU A 307 -1.14 -4.25 30.18
N ASP A 308 -0.74 -4.06 31.43
CA ASP A 308 0.25 -4.93 32.10
C ASP A 308 -0.28 -6.34 32.36
N LYS A 309 -1.57 -6.50 32.65
CA LYS A 309 -2.22 -7.80 32.74
C LYS A 309 -2.27 -8.50 31.39
N PHE A 310 -2.63 -7.77 30.34
CA PHE A 310 -2.67 -8.32 28.97
C PHE A 310 -1.29 -8.73 28.47
N SER A 311 -0.23 -8.04 28.84
CA SER A 311 1.16 -8.42 28.53
C SER A 311 1.52 -9.81 29.11
N ARG A 312 1.14 -10.08 30.35
CA ARG A 312 1.37 -11.40 30.96
C ARG A 312 0.59 -12.50 30.26
N LEU A 313 -0.64 -12.21 29.87
CA LEU A 313 -1.47 -13.15 29.14
C LEU A 313 -0.88 -13.53 27.76
N LEU A 314 -0.27 -12.59 27.06
CA LEU A 314 0.47 -12.86 25.82
C LEU A 314 1.64 -13.84 26.05
N GLU A 315 2.39 -13.67 27.16
CA GLU A 315 3.48 -14.54 27.52
C GLU A 315 3.00 -15.96 27.87
N GLU A 316 1.86 -16.06 28.58
CA GLU A 316 1.21 -17.33 28.92
C GLU A 316 0.79 -18.11 27.65
N HIS A 317 0.12 -17.44 26.69
CA HIS A 317 -0.28 -18.04 25.42
C HIS A 317 0.91 -18.40 24.53
N HIS A 318 1.97 -17.63 24.57
CA HIS A 318 3.20 -18.00 23.89
C HIS A 318 3.86 -19.24 24.50
N ALA A 319 3.93 -19.32 25.83
CA ALA A 319 4.45 -20.49 26.52
C ALA A 319 3.59 -21.75 26.30
N ALA A 320 2.28 -21.58 26.10
CA ALA A 320 1.36 -22.67 25.74
C ALA A 320 1.46 -23.11 24.27
N GLY A 321 2.15 -22.32 23.41
CA GLY A 321 2.29 -22.60 21.98
C GLY A 321 1.17 -22.07 21.10
N ASP A 322 0.24 -21.27 21.66
CA ASP A 322 -0.89 -20.67 20.96
C ASP A 322 -0.47 -19.43 20.16
N LEU A 323 0.68 -18.83 20.51
CA LEU A 323 1.25 -17.67 19.87
C LEU A 323 2.68 -17.91 19.42
N ASP A 324 3.02 -17.61 18.18
CA ASP A 324 4.41 -17.66 17.71
C ASP A 324 5.23 -16.47 18.24
N TYR A 325 6.56 -16.58 18.16
CA TYR A 325 7.48 -15.57 18.67
C TYR A 325 7.36 -14.20 17.94
N ALA A 326 7.06 -14.22 16.64
CA ALA A 326 6.93 -13.00 15.85
C ALA A 326 5.66 -12.21 16.25
N THR A 327 4.55 -12.94 16.42
CA THR A 327 3.28 -12.39 16.90
C THR A 327 3.40 -11.85 18.33
N LEU A 328 4.05 -12.58 19.24
CA LEU A 328 4.33 -12.11 20.60
C LEU A 328 5.13 -10.81 20.58
N THR A 329 6.23 -10.75 19.83
CA THR A 329 7.09 -9.56 19.74
C THR A 329 6.33 -8.36 19.16
N GLY A 330 5.54 -8.58 18.11
CA GLY A 330 4.68 -7.55 17.53
C GLY A 330 3.62 -7.03 18.52
N ALA A 331 2.99 -7.92 19.25
CA ALA A 331 1.98 -7.60 20.25
C ALA A 331 2.57 -6.81 21.44
N GLN A 332 3.72 -7.22 21.94
CA GLN A 332 4.45 -6.51 23.00
C GLN A 332 4.87 -5.10 22.59
N LEU A 333 5.28 -4.89 21.34
CA LEU A 333 5.59 -3.56 20.81
C LEU A 333 4.37 -2.64 20.80
N GLN A 334 3.19 -3.15 20.40
CA GLN A 334 1.96 -2.37 20.41
C GLN A 334 1.52 -2.03 21.86
N LEU A 335 1.67 -2.98 22.79
CA LEU A 335 1.39 -2.73 24.22
C LEU A 335 2.32 -1.67 24.80
N ALA A 336 3.62 -1.74 24.50
CA ALA A 336 4.59 -0.73 24.96
C ALA A 336 4.25 0.66 24.41
N THR A 337 3.83 0.74 23.15
CA THR A 337 3.39 1.99 22.50
C THR A 337 2.12 2.54 23.18
N ALA A 338 1.11 1.69 23.38
CA ALA A 338 -0.13 2.09 24.04
C ALA A 338 0.11 2.56 25.48
N ARG A 339 0.97 1.85 26.23
CA ARG A 339 1.33 2.18 27.61
C ARG A 339 2.04 3.53 27.71
N LYS A 340 3.06 3.78 26.87
CA LYS A 340 3.79 5.05 26.84
C LYS A 340 2.84 6.20 26.55
N SER A 341 2.02 6.07 25.51
CA SER A 341 1.10 7.13 25.11
C SER A 341 -0.04 7.34 26.15
N ALA A 342 -0.49 6.30 26.84
CA ALA A 342 -1.46 6.44 27.93
C ALA A 342 -0.90 7.26 29.10
N GLN A 343 0.39 7.18 29.39
CA GLN A 343 1.07 7.96 30.42
C GLN A 343 1.27 9.44 30.05
N GLU A 344 1.37 9.76 28.76
CA GLU A 344 1.57 11.12 28.25
C GLU A 344 0.31 12.01 28.35
N GLY A 345 -0.90 11.42 28.28
CA GLY A 345 -2.18 12.08 28.59
C GLY A 345 -2.62 13.20 27.64
N THR A 346 -1.96 13.39 26.47
CA THR A 346 -2.32 14.42 25.50
C THR A 346 -3.43 13.96 24.54
N SER A 347 -4.09 14.87 23.84
CA SER A 347 -5.10 14.52 22.83
C SER A 347 -4.52 13.69 21.69
N GLU A 348 -3.29 13.93 21.32
CA GLU A 348 -2.57 13.18 20.28
C GLU A 348 -2.17 11.77 20.76
N SER A 349 -1.81 11.65 22.06
CA SER A 349 -1.49 10.37 22.66
C SER A 349 -2.71 9.44 22.77
N LYS A 350 -3.92 9.95 22.98
CA LYS A 350 -5.17 9.15 22.97
C LYS A 350 -5.39 8.48 21.61
N HIS A 351 -5.17 9.20 20.51
CA HIS A 351 -5.27 8.62 19.15
C HIS A 351 -4.23 7.52 18.95
N THR A 352 -3.01 7.72 19.45
CA THR A 352 -1.93 6.73 19.39
C THR A 352 -2.26 5.48 20.18
N VAL A 353 -2.86 5.60 21.38
CA VAL A 353 -3.34 4.46 22.18
C VAL A 353 -4.38 3.65 21.41
N ALA A 354 -5.41 4.31 20.86
CA ALA A 354 -6.46 3.63 20.11
C ALA A 354 -5.90 2.89 18.87
N THR A 355 -4.96 3.53 18.16
CA THR A 355 -4.30 2.93 16.98
C THR A 355 -3.46 1.71 17.36
N ALA A 356 -2.69 1.79 18.44
CA ALA A 356 -1.86 0.68 18.92
C ALA A 356 -2.71 -0.51 19.36
N LEU A 357 -3.81 -0.27 20.08
CA LEU A 357 -4.73 -1.32 20.51
C LEU A 357 -5.48 -1.97 19.33
N GLY A 358 -5.85 -1.20 18.30
CA GLY A 358 -6.44 -1.74 17.08
C GLY A 358 -5.46 -2.65 16.31
N ARG A 359 -4.19 -2.29 16.26
CA ARG A 359 -3.14 -3.15 15.66
C ARG A 359 -2.91 -4.42 16.49
N LEU A 360 -2.89 -4.28 17.84
CA LEU A 360 -2.77 -5.42 18.74
C LEU A 360 -3.94 -6.39 18.57
N GLN A 361 -5.16 -5.90 18.41
CA GLN A 361 -6.34 -6.73 18.13
C GLN A 361 -6.16 -7.55 16.84
N GLY A 362 -5.63 -6.94 15.78
CA GLY A 362 -5.36 -7.65 14.53
C GLY A 362 -4.30 -8.76 14.69
N LEU A 363 -3.27 -8.53 15.50
CA LEU A 363 -2.20 -9.51 15.75
C LEU A 363 -2.67 -10.74 16.55
N VAL A 364 -3.64 -10.57 17.45
CA VAL A 364 -4.12 -11.63 18.34
C VAL A 364 -5.49 -12.19 17.92
N ALA A 365 -5.99 -11.83 16.74
CA ALA A 365 -7.32 -12.19 16.28
C ALA A 365 -7.56 -13.71 16.19
N ASP A 366 -6.53 -14.48 15.92
CA ASP A 366 -6.60 -15.95 15.79
C ASP A 366 -6.62 -16.67 17.14
N VAL A 367 -6.33 -15.99 18.27
CA VAL A 367 -6.40 -16.54 19.62
C VAL A 367 -7.65 -16.01 20.33
N ALA A 368 -8.70 -16.81 20.35
CA ALA A 368 -10.05 -16.41 20.79
C ALA A 368 -10.10 -15.77 22.20
N ASP A 369 -9.29 -16.26 23.15
CA ASP A 369 -9.21 -15.71 24.51
C ASP A 369 -8.60 -14.31 24.49
N LEU A 370 -7.52 -14.08 23.75
CA LEU A 370 -6.88 -12.78 23.60
C LEU A 370 -7.77 -11.79 22.84
N ALA A 371 -8.41 -12.24 21.76
CA ALA A 371 -9.35 -11.42 20.98
C ALA A 371 -10.54 -10.94 21.81
N THR A 372 -11.00 -11.73 22.77
CA THR A 372 -12.09 -11.34 23.68
C THR A 372 -11.63 -10.35 24.74
N LYS A 373 -10.42 -10.51 25.27
CA LYS A 373 -9.89 -9.68 26.36
C LYS A 373 -9.34 -8.33 25.93
N ILE A 374 -9.07 -8.14 24.63
CA ILE A 374 -8.62 -6.84 24.11
C ILE A 374 -9.75 -5.83 23.94
N ALA A 375 -10.99 -6.28 23.72
CA ALA A 375 -12.13 -5.40 23.49
C ALA A 375 -12.39 -4.40 24.66
N PRO A 376 -12.35 -4.80 25.93
CA PRO A 376 -12.45 -3.88 27.07
C PRO A 376 -11.35 -2.82 27.08
N LEU A 377 -10.11 -3.15 26.69
CA LEU A 377 -8.99 -2.20 26.64
C LEU A 377 -9.22 -1.10 25.60
N ILE A 378 -9.79 -1.46 24.45
CA ILE A 378 -10.16 -0.51 23.39
C ILE A 378 -11.26 0.43 23.89
N MET A 379 -12.26 -0.09 24.59
CA MET A 379 -13.33 0.72 25.17
C MET A 379 -12.80 1.68 26.25
N MET A 380 -11.89 1.23 27.11
CA MET A 380 -11.24 2.08 28.12
C MET A 380 -10.42 3.19 27.47
N ALA A 381 -9.71 2.90 26.39
CA ALA A 381 -8.93 3.89 25.65
C ALA A 381 -9.83 4.96 24.99
N GLY A 382 -11.01 4.58 24.49
CA GLY A 382 -12.01 5.52 23.94
C GLY A 382 -12.69 6.39 25.02
N GLY A 383 -12.69 5.97 26.27
CA GLY A 383 -13.26 6.69 27.41
C GLY A 383 -12.27 7.55 28.21
N LEU A 384 -11.01 7.64 27.82
CA LEU A 384 -10.02 8.54 28.44
C LEU A 384 -10.43 10.00 28.20
N SER A 385 -10.91 10.66 29.23
CA SER A 385 -11.35 12.07 29.24
C SER A 385 -10.17 13.05 29.38
#